data_2713fe49d2c80307956defeb580bfc56
#
_entry.id   2713fe49d2c80307956defeb580bfc56
#
_cell.length_a   1.000
_cell.length_b   1.000
_cell.length_c   1.000
_cell.angle_alpha   90.00
_cell.angle_beta   90.00
_cell.angle_gamma   90.00
#
_symmetry.space_group_name_H-M   'P 1'
#
loop_
_entity.id
_entity.type
_entity.pdbx_description
1 polymer ?
#
loop_
_entity_poly.entity_id
_entity_poly.type
_entity_poly.pdbx_seq_one_letter_code
_entity_poly.pdbx_strand_id
1 'polypeptide(L)'
;MPINHGIAIGIDLGTTTIAAVKVVNGIPVAEASCFNRQNAFGDNVLTRIQKAGDTAGLDLLRRAAVDSINDALAQLGAEDVTSLAIAGNTVMSCLLHGIDPTPIGTLPFTPPCRVFPTRPARDLGLNAPGDVLTMPAISGYVGGDLTAGLNEVKLGSDEMLVDIGTNCEIIFNLGDGRLVCTAAAAGPAFEGAGLSCGCRANHGAIDHIAADGTFTVIGGDDVQPHGLCGSAMVDFLAMGQASGRLNQFGRFQPSAPSLTLAPGIVITEKDIEQILKAKAAVRAGIETLAQHCGIAPRKIFLAGGFAQYLDLANAIAIGMLPPGDHVLVGNTSLGGAARLAAQPESLPALIELSNQPRELALNTLENFENAYIDALML
;
A
#
# COMPACT_ATOMS: atom_id res chain seq x y z
N MET A 1 23.56 -14.22 18.33
CA MET A 1 22.85 -13.46 19.35
C MET A 1 21.64 -14.29 19.75
N PRO A 2 21.22 -14.33 21.02
CA PRO A 2 20.07 -15.13 21.39
C PRO A 2 18.83 -14.57 20.69
N ILE A 3 18.16 -15.42 19.92
CA ILE A 3 16.86 -15.16 19.33
C ILE A 3 15.92 -15.00 20.52
N ASN A 4 15.30 -13.84 20.64
CA ASN A 4 14.27 -13.61 21.66
C ASN A 4 13.11 -14.57 21.34
N HIS A 5 12.91 -15.59 22.16
CA HIS A 5 11.89 -16.64 21.98
C HIS A 5 10.48 -16.12 22.30
N GLY A 6 10.18 -14.86 21.93
CA GLY A 6 8.91 -14.21 22.19
C GLY A 6 7.88 -14.44 21.08
N ILE A 7 6.63 -14.22 21.43
CA ILE A 7 5.52 -14.08 20.49
C ILE A 7 5.44 -12.59 20.13
N ALA A 8 5.52 -12.25 18.85
CA ALA A 8 5.48 -10.90 18.37
C ALA A 8 4.39 -10.73 17.30
N ILE A 9 3.90 -9.51 17.12
CA ILE A 9 2.95 -9.16 16.06
C ILE A 9 3.47 -7.97 15.28
N GLY A 10 3.60 -8.16 13.96
CA GLY A 10 3.79 -7.08 12.99
C GLY A 10 2.44 -6.59 12.49
N ILE A 11 2.30 -5.28 12.33
CA ILE A 11 1.06 -4.64 11.88
C ILE A 11 1.40 -3.65 10.77
N ASP A 12 0.71 -3.79 9.65
CA ASP A 12 0.65 -2.79 8.59
C ASP A 12 -0.61 -1.95 8.78
N LEU A 13 -0.44 -0.71 9.23
CA LEU A 13 -1.52 0.26 9.44
C LEU A 13 -1.76 1.04 8.15
N GLY A 14 -2.32 0.36 7.16
CA GLY A 14 -2.65 0.97 5.87
C GLY A 14 -3.83 1.94 5.95
N THR A 15 -3.92 2.83 4.96
CA THR A 15 -5.02 3.81 4.86
C THR A 15 -6.37 3.11 4.74
N THR A 16 -6.49 2.08 3.92
CA THR A 16 -7.75 1.36 3.65
C THR A 16 -7.85 0.07 4.44
N THR A 17 -6.74 -0.66 4.55
CA THR A 17 -6.66 -1.99 5.14
C THR A 17 -5.65 -2.01 6.27
N ILE A 18 -5.95 -2.73 7.34
CA ILE A 18 -4.99 -3.12 8.36
C ILE A 18 -4.71 -4.60 8.18
N ALA A 19 -3.43 -4.95 8.04
CA ALA A 19 -2.96 -6.33 8.05
C ALA A 19 -2.10 -6.57 9.29
N ALA A 20 -2.17 -7.77 9.86
CA ALA A 20 -1.38 -8.16 11.02
C ALA A 20 -0.89 -9.58 10.87
N VAL A 21 0.33 -9.85 11.32
CA VAL A 21 0.94 -11.17 11.31
C VAL A 21 1.51 -11.51 12.68
N LYS A 22 1.14 -12.68 13.21
CA LYS A 22 1.70 -13.24 14.44
C LYS A 22 2.93 -14.06 14.11
N VAL A 23 4.01 -13.78 14.81
CA VAL A 23 5.32 -14.40 14.63
C VAL A 23 5.74 -15.08 15.91
N VAL A 24 6.14 -16.33 15.80
CA VAL A 24 6.69 -17.13 16.93
C VAL A 24 8.11 -17.54 16.54
N ASN A 25 9.08 -17.16 17.34
CA ASN A 25 10.50 -17.46 17.07
C ASN A 25 10.97 -17.00 15.68
N GLY A 26 10.47 -15.86 15.20
CA GLY A 26 10.79 -15.31 13.88
C GLY A 26 10.05 -15.95 12.70
N ILE A 27 9.11 -16.88 12.94
CA ILE A 27 8.33 -17.58 11.90
C ILE A 27 6.88 -17.09 11.93
N PRO A 28 6.32 -16.62 10.82
CA PRO A 28 4.90 -16.31 10.71
C PRO A 28 4.04 -17.56 10.96
N VAL A 29 3.03 -17.44 11.83
CA VAL A 29 2.15 -18.57 12.22
C VAL A 29 0.67 -18.28 11.98
N ALA A 30 0.27 -17.04 11.93
CA ALA A 30 -1.10 -16.63 11.64
C ALA A 30 -1.14 -15.20 11.08
N GLU A 31 -2.11 -14.94 10.22
CA GLU A 31 -2.36 -13.63 9.63
C GLU A 31 -3.81 -13.21 9.84
N ALA A 32 -4.04 -11.91 9.95
CA ALA A 32 -5.36 -11.31 10.04
C ALA A 32 -5.39 -10.03 9.23
N SER A 33 -6.56 -9.69 8.70
CA SER A 33 -6.76 -8.39 8.04
C SER A 33 -8.18 -7.89 8.25
N CYS A 34 -8.32 -6.57 8.33
CA CYS A 34 -9.62 -5.91 8.43
C CYS A 34 -9.63 -4.56 7.72
N PHE A 35 -10.82 -4.00 7.50
CA PHE A 35 -10.94 -2.63 7.03
C PHE A 35 -10.51 -1.65 8.12
N ASN A 36 -9.80 -0.60 7.72
CA ASN A 36 -9.51 0.51 8.59
C ASN A 36 -10.80 1.34 8.79
N ARG A 37 -11.35 1.32 10.01
CA ARG A 37 -12.59 2.04 10.36
C ARG A 37 -12.48 3.54 10.17
N GLN A 38 -11.26 4.10 10.04
CA GLN A 38 -11.06 5.50 9.68
C GLN A 38 -11.64 5.86 8.30
N ASN A 39 -11.88 4.88 7.41
CA ASN A 39 -12.50 5.09 6.11
C ASN A 39 -13.88 5.75 6.20
N ALA A 40 -14.61 5.54 7.30
CA ALA A 40 -15.90 6.19 7.56
C ALA A 40 -15.77 7.72 7.76
N PHE A 41 -14.56 8.22 8.04
CA PHE A 41 -14.29 9.63 8.36
C PHE A 41 -13.36 10.32 7.36
N GLY A 42 -12.82 9.57 6.39
CA GLY A 42 -11.95 10.04 5.33
C GLY A 42 -11.34 8.86 4.57
N ASP A 43 -11.53 8.85 3.28
CA ASP A 43 -11.11 7.77 2.37
C ASP A 43 -9.63 7.83 1.96
N ASN A 44 -8.97 8.96 2.22
CA ASN A 44 -7.57 9.18 1.91
C ASN A 44 -6.86 10.00 3.01
N VAL A 45 -5.55 10.12 2.87
CA VAL A 45 -4.68 10.80 3.83
C VAL A 45 -5.08 12.27 4.03
N LEU A 46 -5.38 13.00 2.95
CA LEU A 46 -5.71 14.43 3.03
C LEU A 46 -7.03 14.69 3.74
N THR A 47 -8.06 13.89 3.45
CA THR A 47 -9.36 14.02 4.14
C THR A 47 -9.24 13.71 5.63
N ARG A 48 -8.35 12.78 6.02
CA ARG A 48 -8.06 12.49 7.44
C ARG A 48 -7.29 13.61 8.12
N ILE A 49 -6.32 14.23 7.44
CA ILE A 49 -5.63 15.42 7.95
C ILE A 49 -6.66 16.54 8.23
N GLN A 50 -7.55 16.82 7.28
CA GLN A 50 -8.60 17.82 7.44
C GLN A 50 -9.53 17.49 8.61
N LYS A 51 -9.92 16.21 8.74
CA LYS A 51 -10.79 15.74 9.83
C LYS A 51 -10.10 15.82 11.19
N ALA A 52 -8.79 15.62 11.26
CA ALA A 52 -7.98 15.71 12.48
C ALA A 52 -7.68 17.14 12.91
N GLY A 53 -8.11 18.15 12.15
CA GLY A 53 -7.84 19.58 12.43
C GLY A 53 -8.44 20.13 13.72
N ASP A 54 -9.26 19.34 14.42
CA ASP A 54 -9.71 19.63 15.77
C ASP A 54 -9.53 18.40 16.70
N THR A 55 -9.57 18.65 18.01
CA THR A 55 -9.34 17.59 19.02
C THR A 55 -10.36 16.46 18.92
N ALA A 56 -11.62 16.76 18.61
CA ALA A 56 -12.67 15.74 18.51
C ALA A 56 -12.47 14.85 17.27
N GLY A 57 -12.08 15.43 16.15
CA GLY A 57 -11.76 14.69 14.92
C GLY A 57 -10.50 13.85 15.06
N LEU A 58 -9.46 14.36 15.70
CA LEU A 58 -8.24 13.61 16.00
C LEU A 58 -8.53 12.41 16.89
N ASP A 59 -9.27 12.59 17.99
CA ASP A 59 -9.68 11.52 18.88
C ASP A 59 -10.54 10.46 18.19
N LEU A 60 -11.45 10.89 17.31
CA LEU A 60 -12.31 9.99 16.54
C LEU A 60 -11.49 9.09 15.63
N LEU A 61 -10.58 9.67 14.86
CA LEU A 61 -9.69 8.93 13.95
C LEU A 61 -8.74 8.01 14.72
N ARG A 62 -8.18 8.46 15.85
CA ARG A 62 -7.35 7.64 16.70
C ARG A 62 -8.11 6.41 17.21
N ARG A 63 -9.32 6.58 17.77
CA ARG A 63 -10.14 5.46 18.24
C ARG A 63 -10.47 4.47 17.12
N ALA A 64 -10.85 4.97 15.95
CA ALA A 64 -11.14 4.13 14.79
C ALA A 64 -9.93 3.27 14.36
N ALA A 65 -8.71 3.82 14.41
CA ALA A 65 -7.49 3.05 14.15
C ALA A 65 -7.26 1.98 15.23
N VAL A 66 -7.35 2.37 16.50
CA VAL A 66 -7.18 1.47 17.66
C VAL A 66 -8.19 0.33 17.61
N ASP A 67 -9.47 0.61 17.36
CA ASP A 67 -10.51 -0.41 17.25
C ASP A 67 -10.24 -1.40 16.13
N SER A 68 -9.77 -0.91 14.98
CA SER A 68 -9.42 -1.78 13.84
C SER A 68 -8.19 -2.65 14.15
N ILE A 69 -7.17 -2.10 14.80
CA ILE A 69 -6.02 -2.89 15.24
C ILE A 69 -6.47 -3.95 16.25
N ASN A 70 -7.34 -3.61 17.21
CA ASN A 70 -7.85 -4.55 18.19
C ASN A 70 -8.69 -5.67 17.57
N ASP A 71 -9.43 -5.41 16.48
CA ASP A 71 -10.11 -6.46 15.72
C ASP A 71 -9.10 -7.47 15.11
N ALA A 72 -7.98 -7.00 14.58
CA ALA A 72 -6.94 -7.87 14.05
C ALA A 72 -6.21 -8.63 15.17
N LEU A 73 -5.91 -7.97 16.29
CA LEU A 73 -5.30 -8.62 17.46
C LEU A 73 -6.19 -9.74 18.05
N ALA A 74 -7.51 -9.52 18.10
CA ALA A 74 -8.46 -10.52 18.57
C ALA A 74 -8.49 -11.76 17.65
N GLN A 75 -8.38 -11.59 16.33
CA GLN A 75 -8.31 -12.71 15.39
C GLN A 75 -7.03 -13.53 15.55
N LEU A 76 -5.91 -12.90 15.95
CA LEU A 76 -4.61 -13.55 16.10
C LEU A 76 -4.39 -14.18 17.47
N GLY A 77 -5.21 -13.85 18.48
CA GLY A 77 -4.97 -14.23 19.88
C GLY A 77 -3.70 -13.59 20.41
N ALA A 78 -3.81 -12.37 20.94
CA ALA A 78 -2.66 -11.53 21.31
C ALA A 78 -2.31 -11.58 22.80
N GLU A 79 -2.83 -12.53 23.57
CA GLU A 79 -2.73 -12.59 25.04
C GLU A 79 -1.29 -12.78 25.54
N ASP A 80 -0.46 -13.48 24.76
CA ASP A 80 0.93 -13.84 25.12
C ASP A 80 1.98 -13.02 24.34
N VAL A 81 1.56 -11.93 23.68
CA VAL A 81 2.45 -11.12 22.83
C VAL A 81 3.37 -10.26 23.69
N THR A 82 4.66 -10.34 23.42
CA THR A 82 5.69 -9.59 24.15
C THR A 82 6.09 -8.29 23.46
N SER A 83 5.88 -8.20 22.14
CA SER A 83 6.25 -7.05 21.32
C SER A 83 5.32 -6.89 20.13
N LEU A 84 4.95 -5.66 19.83
CA LEU A 84 4.23 -5.28 18.63
C LEU A 84 5.07 -4.26 17.85
N ALA A 85 5.08 -4.35 16.54
CA ALA A 85 5.61 -3.27 15.72
C ALA A 85 4.57 -2.87 14.66
N ILE A 86 4.46 -1.56 14.45
CA ILE A 86 3.46 -0.98 13.56
C ILE A 86 4.20 -0.18 12.48
N ALA A 87 3.96 -0.55 11.22
CA ALA A 87 4.35 0.23 10.06
C ALA A 87 3.11 0.89 9.44
N GLY A 88 3.29 2.00 8.78
CA GLY A 88 2.24 2.72 8.09
C GLY A 88 2.74 4.09 7.65
N ASN A 89 1.95 4.76 6.81
CA ASN A 89 2.31 6.10 6.41
C ASN A 89 2.34 7.07 7.60
N THR A 90 3.03 8.19 7.44
CA THR A 90 3.31 9.13 8.53
C THR A 90 2.04 9.65 9.19
N VAL A 91 0.99 9.93 8.42
CA VAL A 91 -0.29 10.41 8.94
C VAL A 91 -0.97 9.35 9.80
N MET A 92 -1.00 8.09 9.35
CA MET A 92 -1.59 6.99 10.13
C MET A 92 -0.83 6.78 11.45
N SER A 93 0.49 6.88 11.42
CA SER A 93 1.32 6.79 12.63
C SER A 93 1.05 7.96 13.58
N CYS A 94 0.93 9.20 13.08
CA CYS A 94 0.55 10.36 13.89
C CYS A 94 -0.83 10.17 14.54
N LEU A 95 -1.83 9.75 13.77
CA LEU A 95 -3.20 9.54 14.27
C LEU A 95 -3.24 8.49 15.37
N LEU A 96 -2.53 7.36 15.22
CA LEU A 96 -2.43 6.32 16.24
C LEU A 96 -1.87 6.86 17.57
N HIS A 97 -0.83 7.70 17.47
CA HIS A 97 -0.20 8.32 18.65
C HIS A 97 -0.93 9.54 19.19
N GLY A 98 -2.05 9.96 18.57
CA GLY A 98 -2.80 11.16 18.97
C GLY A 98 -2.04 12.46 18.67
N ILE A 99 -1.18 12.47 17.66
CA ILE A 99 -0.41 13.63 17.20
C ILE A 99 -1.16 14.25 16.03
N ASP A 100 -1.39 15.56 16.09
CA ASP A 100 -2.04 16.30 15.00
C ASP A 100 -1.20 16.26 13.71
N PRO A 101 -1.71 15.65 12.61
CA PRO A 101 -1.00 15.55 11.34
C PRO A 101 -1.16 16.79 10.45
N THR A 102 -1.89 17.83 10.87
CA THR A 102 -2.20 19.04 10.06
C THR A 102 -0.96 19.66 9.38
N PRO A 103 0.22 19.71 10.04
CA PRO A 103 1.42 20.26 9.40
C PRO A 103 1.89 19.49 8.15
N ILE A 104 1.48 18.22 8.01
CA ILE A 104 1.78 17.43 6.78
C ILE A 104 0.94 17.92 5.60
N GLY A 105 -0.29 18.40 5.85
CA GLY A 105 -1.21 18.88 4.81
C GLY A 105 -1.05 20.36 4.46
N THR A 106 -0.15 21.09 5.12
CA THR A 106 0.06 22.52 4.92
C THR A 106 1.52 22.85 4.66
N LEU A 107 1.80 23.83 3.79
CA LEU A 107 3.16 24.26 3.51
C LEU A 107 3.88 24.66 4.81
N PRO A 108 5.12 24.20 5.04
CA PRO A 108 6.02 23.50 4.13
C PRO A 108 5.92 21.95 4.15
N PHE A 109 4.79 21.36 4.50
CA PHE A 109 4.51 19.91 4.54
C PHE A 109 5.42 19.12 5.49
N THR A 110 5.77 19.72 6.61
CA THR A 110 6.71 19.12 7.57
C THR A 110 5.96 18.22 8.57
N PRO A 111 6.37 16.96 8.72
CA PRO A 111 5.75 16.08 9.70
C PRO A 111 6.06 16.54 11.13
N PRO A 112 5.07 16.52 12.05
CA PRO A 112 5.27 16.89 13.44
C PRO A 112 6.20 15.92 14.17
N CYS A 113 6.25 14.68 13.71
CA CYS A 113 7.07 13.60 14.27
C CYS A 113 7.39 12.59 13.19
N ARG A 114 8.62 12.05 13.16
CA ARG A 114 9.04 10.95 12.28
C ARG A 114 9.47 9.71 13.08
N VAL A 115 9.89 9.91 14.32
CA VAL A 115 10.29 8.85 15.25
C VAL A 115 9.36 8.88 16.43
N PHE A 116 8.68 7.79 16.67
CA PHE A 116 7.66 7.68 17.71
C PHE A 116 8.24 6.96 18.94
N PRO A 117 7.85 7.36 20.16
CA PRO A 117 8.33 6.69 21.36
C PRO A 117 7.75 5.26 21.45
N THR A 118 8.57 4.31 21.89
CA THR A 118 8.09 3.00 22.33
C THR A 118 7.16 3.18 23.53
N ARG A 119 6.00 2.55 23.52
CA ARG A 119 4.97 2.64 24.57
C ARG A 119 4.35 1.28 24.87
N PRO A 120 3.94 1.01 26.10
CA PRO A 120 3.08 -0.14 26.38
C PRO A 120 1.81 -0.09 25.50
N ALA A 121 1.41 -1.22 24.95
CA ALA A 121 0.23 -1.33 24.07
C ALA A 121 -1.04 -0.74 24.70
N ARG A 122 -1.25 -1.00 26.00
CA ARG A 122 -2.38 -0.44 26.77
C ARG A 122 -2.43 1.10 26.77
N ASP A 123 -1.27 1.78 26.71
CA ASP A 123 -1.22 3.26 26.73
C ASP A 123 -1.68 3.86 25.39
N LEU A 124 -1.64 3.05 24.32
CA LEU A 124 -2.25 3.37 23.04
C LEU A 124 -3.70 2.88 22.92
N GLY A 125 -4.18 2.08 23.89
CA GLY A 125 -5.53 1.47 23.87
C GLY A 125 -5.57 0.13 23.14
N LEU A 126 -4.42 -0.52 22.90
CA LEU A 126 -4.34 -1.80 22.23
C LEU A 126 -4.46 -2.96 23.22
N ASN A 127 -5.21 -3.99 22.84
CA ASN A 127 -5.51 -5.17 23.64
C ASN A 127 -4.40 -6.23 23.54
N ALA A 128 -3.19 -5.86 23.94
CA ALA A 128 -2.05 -6.75 24.03
C ALA A 128 -1.14 -6.35 25.20
N PRO A 129 -0.40 -7.29 25.80
CA PRO A 129 0.44 -6.98 26.97
C PRO A 129 1.80 -6.37 26.63
N GLY A 130 2.27 -6.47 25.38
CA GLY A 130 3.62 -6.06 24.98
C GLY A 130 3.80 -4.57 24.78
N ASP A 131 5.02 -4.20 24.40
CA ASP A 131 5.37 -2.85 23.98
C ASP A 131 5.12 -2.68 22.47
N VAL A 132 4.76 -1.45 22.09
CA VAL A 132 4.55 -1.04 20.69
C VAL A 132 5.75 -0.24 20.22
N LEU A 133 6.40 -0.73 19.17
CA LEU A 133 7.37 -0.01 18.38
C LEU A 133 6.68 0.49 17.11
N THR A 134 6.92 1.75 16.74
CA THR A 134 6.41 2.30 15.49
C THR A 134 7.56 2.49 14.53
N MET A 135 7.41 1.97 13.32
CA MET A 135 8.41 2.11 12.27
C MET A 135 8.66 3.59 11.99
N PRO A 136 9.92 4.06 11.98
CA PRO A 136 10.22 5.47 11.75
C PRO A 136 9.85 5.89 10.33
N ALA A 137 9.26 7.07 10.19
CA ALA A 137 8.90 7.66 8.90
C ALA A 137 10.10 8.34 8.25
N ILE A 138 10.13 8.36 6.91
CA ILE A 138 11.13 9.07 6.12
C ILE A 138 10.78 10.56 6.04
N SER A 139 9.52 10.86 5.77
CA SER A 139 9.04 12.24 5.56
C SER A 139 7.55 12.39 5.90
N GLY A 140 6.91 13.49 5.48
CA GLY A 140 5.47 13.70 5.65
C GLY A 140 4.61 12.74 4.83
N TYR A 141 5.01 12.50 3.59
CA TYR A 141 4.26 11.64 2.66
C TYR A 141 4.88 10.26 2.44
N VAL A 142 6.09 10.02 2.93
CA VAL A 142 6.77 8.72 2.87
C VAL A 142 6.97 8.21 4.28
N GLY A 143 6.20 7.23 4.66
CA GLY A 143 6.06 6.77 6.04
C GLY A 143 6.97 5.65 6.47
N GLY A 144 6.63 5.06 7.60
CA GLY A 144 7.28 3.89 8.16
C GLY A 144 7.01 2.61 7.36
N ASP A 145 5.98 2.57 6.53
CA ASP A 145 5.70 1.53 5.55
C ASP A 145 6.88 1.33 4.60
N LEU A 146 7.39 2.42 4.01
CA LEU A 146 8.56 2.34 3.12
C LEU A 146 9.86 2.05 3.87
N THR A 147 10.02 2.53 5.11
CA THR A 147 11.15 2.12 5.97
C THR A 147 11.10 0.62 6.27
N ALA A 148 9.91 0.08 6.53
CA ALA A 148 9.70 -1.37 6.67
C ALA A 148 10.06 -2.11 5.38
N GLY A 149 9.66 -1.58 4.23
CA GLY A 149 10.02 -2.11 2.91
C GLY A 149 11.54 -2.19 2.71
N LEU A 150 12.28 -1.16 3.07
CA LEU A 150 13.75 -1.15 3.02
C LEU A 150 14.40 -2.15 4.00
N ASN A 151 13.74 -2.41 5.13
CA ASN A 151 14.19 -3.43 6.07
C ASN A 151 14.02 -4.85 5.51
N GLU A 152 13.01 -5.04 4.66
CA GLU A 152 12.67 -6.32 4.04
C GLU A 152 13.43 -6.55 2.74
N VAL A 153 13.49 -5.53 1.87
CA VAL A 153 14.13 -5.59 0.56
C VAL A 153 15.40 -4.76 0.57
N LYS A 154 16.55 -5.42 0.40
CA LYS A 154 17.84 -4.72 0.26
C LYS A 154 18.03 -4.32 -1.20
N LEU A 155 17.86 -3.05 -1.49
CA LEU A 155 18.05 -2.51 -2.82
C LEU A 155 19.55 -2.44 -3.19
N GLY A 156 19.90 -3.08 -4.29
CA GLY A 156 21.21 -2.89 -4.95
C GLY A 156 21.25 -1.59 -5.76
N SER A 157 22.38 -1.32 -6.42
CA SER A 157 22.53 -0.16 -7.32
C SER A 157 21.51 -0.22 -8.45
N ASP A 158 20.92 0.93 -8.76
CA ASP A 158 19.94 1.13 -9.82
C ASP A 158 18.67 0.24 -9.64
N GLU A 159 18.35 -0.10 -8.38
CA GLU A 159 17.14 -0.86 -8.05
C GLU A 159 16.12 0.02 -7.33
N MET A 160 14.86 -0.23 -7.65
CA MET A 160 13.71 0.54 -7.15
C MET A 160 12.76 -0.38 -6.37
N LEU A 161 12.22 0.10 -5.25
CA LEU A 161 11.07 -0.49 -4.57
C LEU A 161 9.88 0.41 -4.80
N VAL A 162 8.79 -0.18 -5.26
CA VAL A 162 7.51 0.48 -5.50
C VAL A 162 6.46 -0.23 -4.66
N ASP A 163 5.96 0.43 -3.64
CA ASP A 163 4.86 -0.07 -2.80
C ASP A 163 3.54 0.46 -3.35
N ILE A 164 2.68 -0.45 -3.83
CA ILE A 164 1.43 -0.10 -4.50
C ILE A 164 0.26 -0.35 -3.55
N GLY A 165 -0.21 0.72 -2.95
CA GLY A 165 -1.41 0.77 -2.12
C GLY A 165 -2.32 1.93 -2.54
N THR A 166 -3.08 2.46 -1.59
CA THR A 166 -3.86 3.70 -1.77
C THR A 166 -2.95 4.89 -2.13
N ASN A 167 -1.75 4.93 -1.56
CA ASN A 167 -0.63 5.70 -2.08
C ASN A 167 0.31 4.73 -2.82
N CYS A 168 1.11 5.26 -3.71
CA CYS A 168 2.20 4.55 -4.34
C CYS A 168 3.50 5.21 -3.90
N GLU A 169 4.18 4.59 -2.95
CA GLU A 169 5.46 5.04 -2.46
C GLU A 169 6.59 4.38 -3.27
N ILE A 170 7.56 5.18 -3.66
CA ILE A 170 8.67 4.75 -4.50
C ILE A 170 9.98 5.14 -3.85
N ILE A 171 10.92 4.19 -3.78
CA ILE A 171 12.30 4.47 -3.37
C ILE A 171 13.27 3.90 -4.39
N PHE A 172 14.30 4.68 -4.72
CA PHE A 172 15.29 4.36 -5.72
C PHE A 172 16.70 4.49 -5.16
N ASN A 173 17.48 3.41 -5.26
CA ASN A 173 18.90 3.40 -4.92
C ASN A 173 19.73 3.76 -6.17
N LEU A 174 20.39 4.90 -6.14
CA LEU A 174 21.16 5.43 -7.27
C LEU A 174 22.58 4.84 -7.39
N GLY A 175 22.94 3.90 -6.53
CA GLY A 175 24.23 3.17 -6.59
C GLY A 175 25.45 3.91 -6.05
N ASP A 176 25.33 5.19 -5.76
CA ASP A 176 26.42 6.04 -5.24
C ASP A 176 26.25 6.39 -3.75
N GLY A 177 25.46 5.59 -3.03
CA GLY A 177 25.09 5.82 -1.63
C GLY A 177 23.90 6.76 -1.44
N ARG A 178 23.30 7.27 -2.51
CA ARG A 178 22.10 8.08 -2.45
C ARG A 178 20.85 7.24 -2.63
N LEU A 179 19.90 7.40 -1.70
CA LEU A 179 18.53 6.95 -1.82
C LEU A 179 17.62 8.16 -2.06
N VAL A 180 16.75 8.07 -3.05
CA VAL A 180 15.70 9.07 -3.29
C VAL A 180 14.35 8.39 -3.20
N CYS A 181 13.34 9.10 -2.70
CA CYS A 181 12.00 8.56 -2.59
C CYS A 181 10.94 9.60 -2.97
N THR A 182 9.75 9.11 -3.24
CA THR A 182 8.58 9.93 -3.54
C THR A 182 7.30 9.17 -3.24
N ALA A 183 6.17 9.87 -3.25
CA ALA A 183 4.84 9.27 -3.13
C ALA A 183 3.92 9.85 -4.21
N ALA A 184 3.13 8.99 -4.84
CA ALA A 184 2.06 9.34 -5.77
C ALA A 184 0.70 8.91 -5.19
N ALA A 185 -0.33 9.72 -5.39
CA ALA A 185 -1.69 9.39 -4.97
C ALA A 185 -2.34 8.47 -6.03
N ALA A 186 -2.22 7.16 -5.87
CA ALA A 186 -2.83 6.17 -6.77
C ALA A 186 -4.35 6.03 -6.53
N GLY A 187 -4.79 6.25 -5.30
CA GLY A 187 -6.16 6.02 -4.87
C GLY A 187 -6.43 4.53 -4.57
N PRO A 188 -7.56 4.21 -3.95
CA PRO A 188 -7.83 2.87 -3.43
C PRO A 188 -8.40 1.88 -4.46
N ALA A 189 -8.36 2.21 -5.77
CA ALA A 189 -9.00 1.41 -6.81
C ALA A 189 -8.39 0.00 -6.93
N PHE A 190 -7.08 -0.14 -6.76
CA PHE A 190 -6.42 -1.45 -6.75
C PHE A 190 -6.79 -2.32 -5.55
N GLU A 191 -7.27 -1.71 -4.46
CA GLU A 191 -7.80 -2.41 -3.30
C GLU A 191 -9.31 -2.71 -3.43
N GLY A 192 -9.89 -2.46 -4.61
CA GLY A 192 -11.30 -2.66 -4.93
C GLY A 192 -12.23 -1.56 -4.43
N ALA A 193 -11.74 -0.53 -3.77
CA ALA A 193 -12.58 0.55 -3.28
C ALA A 193 -12.88 1.58 -4.39
N GLY A 194 -14.10 2.13 -4.37
CA GLY A 194 -14.54 3.10 -5.38
C GLY A 194 -14.95 2.50 -6.72
N LEU A 195 -14.93 1.18 -6.86
CA LEU A 195 -15.43 0.44 -8.02
C LEU A 195 -16.82 -0.13 -7.74
N SER A 196 -17.67 -0.21 -8.76
CA SER A 196 -19.06 -0.70 -8.63
C SER A 196 -19.14 -2.15 -8.17
N CYS A 197 -18.20 -2.99 -8.63
CA CYS A 197 -18.10 -4.41 -8.30
C CYS A 197 -16.72 -4.75 -7.68
N GLY A 198 -16.02 -3.74 -7.16
CA GLY A 198 -14.71 -3.94 -6.56
C GLY A 198 -14.81 -4.59 -5.18
N CYS A 199 -13.87 -5.49 -4.90
CA CYS A 199 -13.70 -6.08 -3.59
C CYS A 199 -12.21 -6.35 -3.32
N ARG A 200 -11.91 -6.67 -2.08
CA ARG A 200 -10.55 -7.10 -1.71
C ARG A 200 -10.26 -8.49 -2.26
N ALA A 201 -8.97 -8.81 -2.41
CA ALA A 201 -8.49 -10.16 -2.72
C ALA A 201 -8.70 -11.08 -1.49
N ASN A 202 -9.93 -11.53 -1.28
CA ASN A 202 -10.33 -12.46 -0.23
C ASN A 202 -11.25 -13.53 -0.79
N HIS A 203 -11.65 -14.47 0.05
CA HIS A 203 -12.54 -15.57 -0.35
C HIS A 203 -13.79 -15.06 -1.09
N GLY A 204 -14.04 -15.54 -2.30
CA GLY A 204 -15.12 -15.13 -3.19
C GLY A 204 -14.78 -13.95 -4.11
N ALA A 205 -13.59 -13.38 -4.07
CA ALA A 205 -13.15 -12.39 -5.05
C ALA A 205 -12.68 -13.06 -6.35
N ILE A 206 -13.04 -12.50 -7.49
CA ILE A 206 -12.38 -12.82 -8.76
C ILE A 206 -11.01 -12.17 -8.74
N ASP A 207 -9.94 -12.96 -8.85
CA ASP A 207 -8.55 -12.51 -8.75
C ASP A 207 -7.82 -12.45 -10.09
N HIS A 208 -8.20 -13.32 -11.05
CA HIS A 208 -7.65 -13.30 -12.39
C HIS A 208 -8.73 -13.50 -13.45
N ILE A 209 -8.49 -12.93 -14.63
CA ILE A 209 -9.33 -13.12 -15.83
C ILE A 209 -8.41 -13.54 -16.99
N ALA A 210 -8.68 -14.72 -17.59
CA ALA A 210 -7.93 -15.23 -18.70
C ALA A 210 -8.36 -14.63 -20.05
N ALA A 211 -7.53 -14.77 -21.09
CA ALA A 211 -7.77 -14.19 -22.42
C ALA A 211 -9.07 -14.69 -23.10
N ASP A 212 -9.56 -15.87 -22.76
CA ASP A 212 -10.81 -16.42 -23.24
C ASP A 212 -12.05 -15.91 -22.46
N GLY A 213 -11.86 -15.10 -21.42
CA GLY A 213 -12.88 -14.56 -20.55
C GLY A 213 -13.24 -15.44 -19.37
N THR A 214 -12.59 -16.57 -19.19
CA THR A 214 -12.71 -17.36 -17.96
C THR A 214 -12.01 -16.65 -16.81
N PHE A 215 -12.40 -16.91 -15.57
CA PHE A 215 -11.84 -16.26 -14.40
C PHE A 215 -11.63 -17.25 -13.25
N THR A 216 -10.72 -16.93 -12.37
CA THR A 216 -10.50 -17.66 -11.11
C THR A 216 -11.11 -16.91 -9.94
N VAL A 217 -11.54 -17.65 -8.91
CA VAL A 217 -12.14 -17.13 -7.68
C VAL A 217 -11.30 -17.60 -6.49
N ILE A 218 -10.94 -16.68 -5.61
CA ILE A 218 -10.23 -17.02 -4.38
C ILE A 218 -11.13 -17.92 -3.51
N GLY A 219 -10.66 -19.12 -3.24
CA GLY A 219 -11.42 -20.16 -2.51
C GLY A 219 -11.85 -21.33 -3.39
N GLY A 220 -11.69 -21.24 -4.71
CA GLY A 220 -11.93 -22.31 -5.67
C GLY A 220 -13.20 -22.17 -6.51
N ASP A 221 -13.36 -23.07 -7.47
CA ASP A 221 -14.39 -23.00 -8.51
C ASP A 221 -15.83 -23.14 -7.99
N ASP A 222 -16.02 -23.75 -6.83
CA ASP A 222 -17.34 -23.92 -6.19
C ASP A 222 -17.79 -22.67 -5.41
N VAL A 223 -16.95 -21.64 -5.31
CA VAL A 223 -17.24 -20.41 -4.58
C VAL A 223 -17.95 -19.41 -5.48
N GLN A 224 -19.10 -18.90 -5.03
CA GLN A 224 -19.83 -17.84 -5.75
C GLN A 224 -19.02 -16.54 -5.71
N PRO A 225 -18.68 -15.96 -6.86
CA PRO A 225 -17.98 -14.68 -6.89
C PRO A 225 -18.89 -13.55 -6.42
N HIS A 226 -18.32 -12.60 -5.65
CA HIS A 226 -19.05 -11.43 -5.14
C HIS A 226 -18.46 -10.09 -5.62
N GLY A 227 -17.31 -10.08 -6.28
CA GLY A 227 -16.65 -8.89 -6.80
C GLY A 227 -15.34 -9.19 -7.49
N LEU A 228 -14.68 -8.13 -7.97
CA LEU A 228 -13.35 -8.18 -8.59
C LEU A 228 -12.32 -7.52 -7.69
N CYS A 229 -11.16 -8.14 -7.51
CA CYS A 229 -10.02 -7.46 -6.94
C CYS A 229 -9.22 -6.68 -8.01
N GLY A 230 -8.25 -5.88 -7.58
CA GLY A 230 -7.49 -5.02 -8.49
C GLY A 230 -6.71 -5.76 -9.56
N SER A 231 -6.17 -6.97 -9.27
CA SER A 231 -5.45 -7.79 -10.25
C SER A 231 -6.37 -8.24 -11.38
N ALA A 232 -7.59 -8.68 -11.08
CA ALA A 232 -8.59 -9.01 -12.10
C ALA A 232 -8.96 -7.79 -12.98
N MET A 233 -8.97 -6.58 -12.42
CA MET A 233 -9.19 -5.37 -13.20
C MET A 233 -8.03 -5.05 -14.14
N VAL A 234 -6.78 -5.31 -13.74
CA VAL A 234 -5.60 -5.20 -14.62
C VAL A 234 -5.70 -6.20 -15.77
N ASP A 235 -6.03 -7.46 -15.48
CA ASP A 235 -6.24 -8.49 -16.51
C ASP A 235 -7.37 -8.10 -17.47
N PHE A 236 -8.49 -7.60 -16.94
CA PHE A 236 -9.62 -7.12 -17.74
C PHE A 236 -9.21 -6.02 -18.74
N LEU A 237 -8.41 -5.05 -18.29
CA LEU A 237 -7.92 -3.98 -19.16
C LEU A 237 -7.00 -4.51 -20.25
N ALA A 238 -6.05 -5.38 -19.90
CA ALA A 238 -5.11 -5.98 -20.84
C ALA A 238 -5.83 -6.78 -21.92
N MET A 239 -6.78 -7.62 -21.52
CA MET A 239 -7.61 -8.40 -22.45
C MET A 239 -8.50 -7.51 -23.31
N GLY A 240 -9.12 -6.51 -22.71
CA GLY A 240 -9.98 -5.57 -23.41
C GLY A 240 -9.23 -4.82 -24.50
N GLN A 241 -8.00 -4.38 -24.21
CA GLN A 241 -7.11 -3.73 -25.16
C GLN A 241 -6.69 -4.73 -26.27
N ALA A 242 -6.18 -5.90 -25.90
CA ALA A 242 -5.70 -6.89 -26.85
C ALA A 242 -6.78 -7.41 -27.81
N SER A 243 -8.02 -7.55 -27.35
CA SER A 243 -9.16 -7.98 -28.15
C SER A 243 -9.84 -6.83 -28.94
N GLY A 244 -9.44 -5.60 -28.74
CA GLY A 244 -10.12 -4.42 -29.32
C GLY A 244 -11.50 -4.11 -28.69
N ARG A 245 -11.85 -4.76 -27.59
CA ARG A 245 -13.10 -4.47 -26.84
C ARG A 245 -13.00 -3.15 -26.06
N LEU A 246 -11.81 -2.68 -25.75
CA LEU A 246 -11.53 -1.37 -25.20
C LEU A 246 -10.66 -0.57 -26.17
N ASN A 247 -11.00 0.68 -26.39
CA ASN A 247 -10.11 1.61 -27.10
C ASN A 247 -9.02 2.15 -26.15
N GLN A 248 -8.10 2.93 -26.69
CA GLN A 248 -7.00 3.53 -25.93
C GLN A 248 -7.44 4.43 -24.75
N PHE A 249 -8.69 4.84 -24.69
CA PHE A 249 -9.27 5.65 -23.61
C PHE A 249 -10.06 4.80 -22.60
N GLY A 250 -10.00 3.47 -22.69
CA GLY A 250 -10.74 2.55 -21.83
C GLY A 250 -12.25 2.53 -22.10
N ARG A 251 -12.71 2.94 -23.31
CA ARG A 251 -14.12 2.90 -23.68
C ARG A 251 -14.47 1.63 -24.43
N PHE A 252 -15.62 1.05 -24.12
CA PHE A 252 -16.10 -0.18 -24.77
C PHE A 252 -16.28 -0.03 -26.28
N GLN A 253 -15.91 -1.09 -27.02
CA GLN A 253 -16.07 -1.22 -28.45
C GLN A 253 -16.78 -2.53 -28.82
N PRO A 254 -17.99 -2.52 -29.40
CA PRO A 254 -18.82 -1.32 -29.66
C PRO A 254 -19.26 -0.62 -28.38
N SER A 255 -19.67 0.63 -28.48
CA SER A 255 -20.06 1.44 -27.30
C SER A 255 -21.13 0.76 -26.48
N ALA A 256 -20.86 0.57 -25.19
CA ALA A 256 -21.79 0.01 -24.21
C ALA A 256 -21.58 0.72 -22.86
N PRO A 257 -22.60 0.87 -22.01
CA PRO A 257 -22.46 1.52 -20.71
C PRO A 257 -21.69 0.66 -19.70
N SER A 258 -21.70 -0.65 -19.90
CA SER A 258 -21.10 -1.62 -18.97
C SER A 258 -20.98 -3.01 -19.62
N LEU A 259 -20.21 -3.89 -18.97
CA LEU A 259 -20.07 -5.30 -19.31
C LEU A 259 -20.38 -6.15 -18.08
N THR A 260 -21.26 -7.13 -18.22
CA THR A 260 -21.51 -8.13 -17.18
C THR A 260 -20.51 -9.26 -17.31
N LEU A 261 -19.69 -9.47 -16.30
CA LEU A 261 -18.69 -10.54 -16.25
C LEU A 261 -19.28 -11.82 -15.63
N ALA A 262 -20.05 -11.67 -14.57
CA ALA A 262 -20.75 -12.74 -13.87
C ALA A 262 -22.09 -12.23 -13.30
N PRO A 263 -23.00 -13.09 -12.84
CA PRO A 263 -24.24 -12.65 -12.20
C PRO A 263 -23.96 -11.70 -11.03
N GLY A 264 -24.46 -10.46 -11.14
CA GLY A 264 -24.27 -9.41 -10.15
C GLY A 264 -22.94 -8.67 -10.22
N ILE A 265 -22.00 -9.07 -11.10
CA ILE A 265 -20.70 -8.44 -11.28
C ILE A 265 -20.67 -7.71 -12.63
N VAL A 266 -20.74 -6.39 -12.56
CA VAL A 266 -20.84 -5.50 -13.73
C VAL A 266 -19.72 -4.49 -13.70
N ILE A 267 -18.93 -4.41 -14.77
CA ILE A 267 -17.86 -3.44 -14.95
C ILE A 267 -18.39 -2.27 -15.78
N THR A 268 -18.23 -1.06 -15.29
CA THR A 268 -18.62 0.17 -15.98
C THR A 268 -17.41 0.94 -16.50
N GLU A 269 -17.61 1.85 -17.46
CA GLU A 269 -16.54 2.75 -17.91
C GLU A 269 -16.02 3.65 -16.78
N LYS A 270 -16.82 3.93 -15.76
CA LYS A 270 -16.39 4.65 -14.56
C LYS A 270 -15.41 3.83 -13.73
N ASP A 271 -15.64 2.53 -13.62
CA ASP A 271 -14.69 1.63 -12.91
C ASP A 271 -13.35 1.57 -13.66
N ILE A 272 -13.40 1.45 -14.99
CA ILE A 272 -12.22 1.49 -15.84
C ILE A 272 -11.45 2.81 -15.63
N GLU A 273 -12.13 3.95 -15.62
CA GLU A 273 -11.51 5.27 -15.40
C GLU A 273 -10.76 5.33 -14.05
N GLN A 274 -11.30 4.75 -12.98
CA GLN A 274 -10.61 4.73 -11.68
C GLN A 274 -9.30 3.92 -11.75
N ILE A 275 -9.31 2.77 -12.43
CA ILE A 275 -8.10 1.95 -12.60
C ILE A 275 -7.08 2.66 -13.52
N LEU A 276 -7.53 3.33 -14.58
CA LEU A 276 -6.65 4.10 -15.45
C LEU A 276 -5.94 5.23 -14.68
N LYS A 277 -6.64 5.91 -13.79
CA LYS A 277 -6.04 6.94 -12.92
C LYS A 277 -5.01 6.35 -11.97
N ALA A 278 -5.34 5.21 -11.35
CA ALA A 278 -4.44 4.54 -10.42
C ALA A 278 -3.16 4.05 -11.13
N LYS A 279 -3.29 3.38 -12.29
CA LYS A 279 -2.13 2.93 -13.06
C LYS A 279 -1.26 4.10 -13.56
N ALA A 280 -1.90 5.21 -13.94
CA ALA A 280 -1.20 6.41 -14.40
C ALA A 280 -0.34 7.02 -13.29
N ALA A 281 -0.84 7.04 -12.05
CA ALA A 281 -0.06 7.53 -10.89
C ALA A 281 1.18 6.67 -10.64
N VAL A 282 1.04 5.33 -10.71
CA VAL A 282 2.17 4.40 -10.55
C VAL A 282 3.20 4.62 -11.64
N ARG A 283 2.77 4.60 -12.91
CA ARG A 283 3.66 4.74 -14.07
C ARG A 283 4.38 6.09 -14.06
N ALA A 284 3.64 7.18 -13.90
CA ALA A 284 4.20 8.54 -13.87
C ALA A 284 5.18 8.72 -12.71
N GLY A 285 4.88 8.15 -11.52
CA GLY A 285 5.78 8.19 -10.39
C GLY A 285 7.13 7.52 -10.68
N ILE A 286 7.11 6.32 -11.25
CA ILE A 286 8.32 5.56 -11.62
C ILE A 286 9.13 6.32 -12.67
N GLU A 287 8.49 6.75 -13.75
CA GLU A 287 9.18 7.41 -14.87
C GLU A 287 9.74 8.78 -14.49
N THR A 288 8.94 9.59 -13.81
CA THR A 288 9.38 10.93 -13.40
C THR A 288 10.58 10.85 -12.45
N LEU A 289 10.55 9.92 -11.48
CA LEU A 289 11.68 9.74 -10.57
C LEU A 289 12.93 9.26 -11.33
N ALA A 290 12.81 8.29 -12.22
CA ALA A 290 13.90 7.77 -13.04
C ALA A 290 14.49 8.86 -13.95
N GLN A 291 13.64 9.63 -14.63
CA GLN A 291 14.05 10.75 -15.50
C GLN A 291 14.76 11.86 -14.72
N HIS A 292 14.21 12.26 -13.56
CA HIS A 292 14.83 13.26 -12.70
C HIS A 292 16.24 12.85 -12.24
N CYS A 293 16.42 11.57 -11.93
CA CYS A 293 17.72 11.02 -11.53
C CYS A 293 18.66 10.75 -12.71
N GLY A 294 18.16 10.74 -13.94
CA GLY A 294 18.93 10.43 -15.15
C GLY A 294 19.39 8.94 -15.20
N ILE A 295 18.75 8.04 -14.45
CA ILE A 295 19.07 6.64 -14.34
C ILE A 295 17.81 5.81 -14.57
N ALA A 296 17.89 4.84 -15.50
CA ALA A 296 16.82 3.85 -15.66
C ALA A 296 16.94 2.76 -14.58
N PRO A 297 15.86 2.37 -13.90
CA PRO A 297 15.92 1.29 -12.93
C PRO A 297 16.28 -0.03 -13.63
N ARG A 298 17.30 -0.71 -13.11
CA ARG A 298 17.72 -2.03 -13.58
C ARG A 298 16.73 -3.11 -13.17
N LYS A 299 16.15 -2.96 -11.98
CA LYS A 299 15.15 -3.87 -11.40
C LYS A 299 14.17 -3.08 -10.55
N ILE A 300 12.91 -3.48 -10.63
CA ILE A 300 11.83 -2.90 -9.81
C ILE A 300 11.24 -3.99 -8.93
N PHE A 301 11.31 -3.83 -7.63
CA PHE A 301 10.60 -4.64 -6.65
C PHE A 301 9.22 -4.03 -6.42
N LEU A 302 8.18 -4.84 -6.59
CA LEU A 302 6.79 -4.44 -6.44
C LEU A 302 6.25 -4.99 -5.13
N ALA A 303 5.93 -4.09 -4.22
CA ALA A 303 5.37 -4.36 -2.90
C ALA A 303 3.90 -3.95 -2.82
N GLY A 304 3.27 -4.30 -1.71
CA GLY A 304 1.87 -4.01 -1.39
C GLY A 304 0.96 -5.22 -1.56
N GLY A 305 -0.15 -5.24 -0.84
CA GLY A 305 -1.08 -6.37 -0.86
C GLY A 305 -1.70 -6.64 -2.23
N PHE A 306 -1.91 -5.60 -3.03
CA PHE A 306 -2.37 -5.73 -4.42
C PHE A 306 -1.31 -6.39 -5.32
N ALA A 307 -0.04 -5.96 -5.20
CA ALA A 307 1.02 -6.42 -6.08
C ALA A 307 1.26 -7.93 -6.01
N GLN A 308 0.94 -8.56 -4.88
CA GLN A 308 1.12 -10.01 -4.69
C GLN A 308 0.39 -10.87 -5.73
N TYR A 309 -0.74 -10.38 -6.25
CA TYR A 309 -1.59 -11.12 -7.20
C TYR A 309 -1.52 -10.55 -8.62
N LEU A 310 -0.60 -9.64 -8.90
CA LEU A 310 -0.51 -8.92 -10.16
C LEU A 310 0.11 -9.80 -11.26
N ASP A 311 -0.55 -9.90 -12.41
CA ASP A 311 0.10 -10.40 -13.64
C ASP A 311 1.00 -9.31 -14.22
N LEU A 312 2.31 -9.55 -14.19
CA LEU A 312 3.32 -8.58 -14.64
C LEU A 312 3.23 -8.29 -16.13
N ALA A 313 2.90 -9.30 -16.95
CA ALA A 313 2.79 -9.12 -18.41
C ALA A 313 1.59 -8.21 -18.73
N ASN A 314 0.45 -8.42 -18.07
CA ASN A 314 -0.73 -7.58 -18.21
C ASN A 314 -0.49 -6.16 -17.68
N ALA A 315 0.19 -6.02 -16.53
CA ALA A 315 0.53 -4.71 -15.98
C ALA A 315 1.46 -3.89 -16.91
N ILE A 316 2.41 -4.55 -17.56
CA ILE A 316 3.27 -3.92 -18.58
C ILE A 316 2.45 -3.60 -19.84
N ALA A 317 1.60 -4.51 -20.30
CA ALA A 317 0.81 -4.34 -21.52
C ALA A 317 -0.12 -3.12 -21.44
N ILE A 318 -0.77 -2.89 -20.29
CA ILE A 318 -1.63 -1.70 -20.08
C ILE A 318 -0.84 -0.42 -19.78
N GLY A 319 0.48 -0.47 -19.73
CA GLY A 319 1.33 0.68 -19.43
C GLY A 319 1.32 1.11 -17.95
N MET A 320 0.93 0.22 -17.02
CA MET A 320 1.07 0.47 -15.58
C MET A 320 2.53 0.42 -15.13
N LEU A 321 3.30 -0.52 -15.67
CA LEU A 321 4.72 -0.69 -15.40
C LEU A 321 5.56 -0.41 -16.66
N PRO A 322 6.77 0.14 -16.53
CA PRO A 322 7.70 0.21 -17.65
C PRO A 322 8.15 -1.20 -18.05
N PRO A 323 8.58 -1.44 -19.29
CA PRO A 323 9.30 -2.67 -19.63
C PRO A 323 10.57 -2.83 -18.79
N GLY A 324 10.88 -4.05 -18.33
CA GLY A 324 12.08 -4.29 -17.52
C GLY A 324 11.98 -5.53 -16.63
N ASP A 325 12.93 -5.66 -15.70
CA ASP A 325 12.97 -6.73 -14.70
C ASP A 325 12.14 -6.32 -13.46
N HIS A 326 11.10 -7.10 -13.18
CA HIS A 326 10.18 -6.87 -12.07
C HIS A 326 10.12 -8.09 -11.16
N VAL A 327 10.07 -7.84 -9.84
CA VAL A 327 9.98 -8.88 -8.81
C VAL A 327 8.86 -8.55 -7.85
N LEU A 328 7.90 -9.47 -7.69
CA LEU A 328 6.86 -9.36 -6.68
C LEU A 328 7.44 -9.74 -5.31
N VAL A 329 7.30 -8.87 -4.32
CA VAL A 329 7.87 -9.06 -2.96
C VAL A 329 6.83 -9.09 -1.84
N GLY A 330 5.54 -9.06 -2.21
CA GLY A 330 4.43 -9.14 -1.25
C GLY A 330 4.26 -7.88 -0.40
N ASN A 331 3.64 -8.02 0.78
CA ASN A 331 3.45 -6.90 1.71
C ASN A 331 4.72 -6.67 2.55
N THR A 332 5.62 -5.84 2.03
CA THR A 332 6.90 -5.52 2.70
C THR A 332 6.73 -4.63 3.93
N SER A 333 5.66 -3.84 4.00
CA SER A 333 5.29 -3.07 5.18
C SER A 333 5.00 -4.01 6.35
N LEU A 334 4.17 -5.03 6.14
CA LEU A 334 3.85 -6.06 7.13
C LEU A 334 5.08 -6.90 7.50
N GLY A 335 5.86 -7.36 6.51
CA GLY A 335 7.06 -8.16 6.72
C GLY A 335 8.12 -7.42 7.54
N GLY A 336 8.39 -6.16 7.19
CA GLY A 336 9.33 -5.31 7.92
C GLY A 336 8.87 -4.97 9.34
N ALA A 337 7.56 -4.76 9.54
CA ALA A 337 6.98 -4.62 10.89
C ALA A 337 7.14 -5.89 11.72
N ALA A 338 6.84 -7.06 11.14
CA ALA A 338 7.00 -8.35 11.80
C ALA A 338 8.46 -8.60 12.24
N ARG A 339 9.42 -8.25 11.39
CA ARG A 339 10.85 -8.34 11.68
C ARG A 339 11.25 -7.42 12.84
N LEU A 340 10.77 -6.16 12.85
CA LEU A 340 11.01 -5.23 13.96
C LEU A 340 10.38 -5.75 15.27
N ALA A 341 9.16 -6.28 15.22
CA ALA A 341 8.50 -6.85 16.39
C ALA A 341 9.28 -8.03 16.97
N ALA A 342 9.85 -8.89 16.10
CA ALA A 342 10.67 -10.02 16.51
C ALA A 342 12.08 -9.61 16.99
N GLN A 343 12.58 -8.43 16.57
CA GLN A 343 13.92 -7.90 16.88
C GLN A 343 13.84 -6.43 17.30
N PRO A 344 13.25 -6.10 18.46
CA PRO A 344 13.04 -4.73 18.92
C PRO A 344 14.33 -3.88 19.01
N GLU A 345 15.46 -4.54 19.28
CA GLU A 345 16.78 -3.93 19.34
C GLU A 345 17.25 -3.35 17.99
N SER A 346 16.61 -3.69 16.89
CA SER A 346 16.92 -3.15 15.55
C SER A 346 16.37 -1.73 15.32
N LEU A 347 15.48 -1.23 16.18
CA LEU A 347 14.85 0.08 16.01
C LEU A 347 15.86 1.25 15.82
N PRO A 348 16.96 1.36 16.57
CA PRO A 348 17.94 2.43 16.34
C PRO A 348 18.55 2.42 14.92
N ALA A 349 18.85 1.24 14.38
CA ALA A 349 19.35 1.10 13.02
C ALA A 349 18.30 1.49 11.97
N LEU A 350 17.03 1.23 12.23
CA LEU A 350 15.92 1.64 11.34
C LEU A 350 15.68 3.15 11.38
N ILE A 351 15.91 3.79 12.53
CA ILE A 351 15.87 5.26 12.63
C ILE A 351 16.98 5.87 11.77
N GLU A 352 18.19 5.32 11.80
CA GLU A 352 19.28 5.77 10.93
C GLU A 352 18.96 5.51 9.44
N LEU A 353 18.39 4.34 9.12
CA LEU A 353 17.98 4.00 7.77
C LEU A 353 16.93 4.98 7.24
N SER A 354 15.93 5.36 8.05
CA SER A 354 14.87 6.30 7.65
C SER A 354 15.37 7.72 7.35
N ASN A 355 16.58 8.06 7.78
CA ASN A 355 17.20 9.36 7.52
C ASN A 355 18.03 9.38 6.21
N GLN A 356 18.26 8.24 5.56
CA GLN A 356 19.07 8.17 4.35
C GLN A 356 18.34 8.63 3.09
N PRO A 357 17.04 8.25 2.86
CA PRO A 357 16.35 8.66 1.65
C PRO A 357 16.02 10.16 1.65
N ARG A 358 16.22 10.79 0.49
CA ARG A 358 15.75 12.14 0.24
C ARG A 358 14.43 12.11 -0.51
N GLU A 359 13.38 12.69 0.07
CA GLU A 359 12.11 12.86 -0.62
C GLU A 359 12.19 13.90 -1.73
N LEU A 360 11.56 13.59 -2.85
CA LEU A 360 11.32 14.47 -3.99
C LEU A 360 9.81 14.58 -4.19
N ALA A 361 9.27 15.78 -4.11
CA ALA A 361 7.85 16.03 -4.30
C ALA A 361 7.51 15.98 -5.81
N LEU A 362 6.77 14.95 -6.26
CA LEU A 362 6.46 14.72 -7.67
C LEU A 362 5.83 15.92 -8.36
N ASN A 363 4.94 16.63 -7.69
CA ASN A 363 4.27 17.82 -8.23
C ASN A 363 5.22 19.01 -8.49
N THR A 364 6.46 18.94 -8.03
CA THR A 364 7.50 19.94 -8.28
C THR A 364 8.49 19.48 -9.34
N LEU A 365 8.43 18.22 -9.76
CA LEU A 365 9.32 17.68 -10.78
C LEU A 365 8.78 17.99 -12.17
N GLU A 366 9.68 18.41 -13.03
CA GLU A 366 9.38 18.66 -14.43
C GLU A 366 8.84 17.39 -15.09
N ASN A 367 7.84 17.52 -15.95
CA ASN A 367 7.18 16.46 -16.71
C ASN A 367 6.25 15.50 -15.94
N PHE A 368 6.06 15.61 -14.63
CA PHE A 368 5.14 14.69 -13.91
C PHE A 368 3.71 14.73 -14.46
N GLU A 369 3.17 15.94 -14.69
CA GLU A 369 1.82 16.08 -15.24
C GLU A 369 1.68 15.44 -16.64
N ASN A 370 2.68 15.66 -17.51
CA ASN A 370 2.67 15.06 -18.85
C ASN A 370 2.76 13.55 -18.78
N ALA A 371 3.68 13.01 -17.96
CA ALA A 371 3.82 11.57 -17.76
C ALA A 371 2.52 10.95 -17.22
N TYR A 372 1.81 11.65 -16.31
CA TYR A 372 0.53 11.20 -15.80
C TYR A 372 -0.56 11.19 -16.87
N ILE A 373 -0.68 12.25 -17.66
CA ILE A 373 -1.65 12.36 -18.75
C ILE A 373 -1.40 11.28 -19.82
N ASP A 374 -0.15 11.08 -20.22
CA ASP A 374 0.22 10.06 -21.20
C ASP A 374 -0.08 8.64 -20.67
N ALA A 375 0.17 8.41 -19.40
CA ALA A 375 -0.10 7.14 -18.75
C ALA A 375 -1.59 6.86 -18.47
N LEU A 376 -2.53 7.80 -18.68
CA LEU A 376 -3.98 7.54 -18.60
C LEU A 376 -4.49 6.67 -19.75
N MET A 377 -3.76 6.59 -20.86
CA MET A 377 -4.13 5.77 -22.02
C MET A 377 -3.71 4.29 -21.81
N LEU A 378 -4.48 3.38 -22.44
CA LEU A 378 -4.12 1.96 -22.59
C LEU A 378 -3.13 1.78 -23.74
#